data_8ed295ea8a1dc9eeae172485113cb943
#
_entry.id   8ed295ea8a1dc9eeae172485113cb943
#
_cell.length_a   1.000
_cell.length_b   1.000
_cell.length_c   1.000
_cell.angle_alpha   90.00
_cell.angle_beta   90.00
_cell.angle_gamma   90.00
#
_symmetry.space_group_name_H-M   'P 1'
#
loop_
_entity.id
_entity.type
_entity.pdbx_description
1 polymer ?
#
loop_
_entity_poly.entity_id
_entity_poly.type
_entity_poly.pdbx_seq_one_letter_code
_entity_poly.pdbx_strand_id
1 'polypeptide(L)'
;MVSSLVYGVYVTTIEWIENGTYVMGEAIHNTVIPFENFARVSTWIFFSTIIGWYCVSRIGWKKAAGDKIVGWRMALLQLMLLGFAIITLYEVLYNFTVLNAKIAAGIIEGQVPDIDRLAVAYPDPERPWNLVFATKVFLSAFIISAHAFYLSTRPRKSLESQE
;
A
#
# COMPACT_ATOMS: atom_id res chain seq x y z
N MET A 1 1.60 13.48 1.01
CA MET A 1 1.98 12.23 1.71
C MET A 1 2.07 12.42 3.23
N VAL A 2 3.01 13.23 3.76
CA VAL A 2 3.15 13.42 5.23
C VAL A 2 1.86 13.93 5.85
N SER A 3 1.24 14.97 5.30
CA SER A 3 -0.04 15.52 5.77
C SER A 3 -1.17 14.48 5.78
N SER A 4 -1.26 13.63 4.76
CA SER A 4 -2.28 12.58 4.70
C SER A 4 -2.03 11.48 5.73
N LEU A 5 -0.76 11.15 6.01
CA LEU A 5 -0.40 10.20 7.06
C LEU A 5 -0.69 10.76 8.45
N VAL A 6 -0.30 12.01 8.72
CA VAL A 6 -0.59 12.68 10.00
C VAL A 6 -2.09 12.76 10.24
N TYR A 7 -2.86 13.15 9.23
CA TYR A 7 -4.31 13.18 9.30
C TYR A 7 -4.90 11.79 9.58
N GLY A 8 -4.41 10.76 8.88
CA GLY A 8 -4.84 9.38 9.08
C GLY A 8 -4.58 8.88 10.51
N VAL A 9 -3.38 9.14 11.05
CA VAL A 9 -3.04 8.79 12.45
C VAL A 9 -3.93 9.54 13.44
N TYR A 10 -4.15 10.83 13.22
CA TYR A 10 -4.99 11.67 14.06
C TYR A 10 -6.44 11.13 14.13
N VAL A 11 -7.08 10.91 12.98
CA VAL A 11 -8.46 10.40 12.90
C VAL A 11 -8.57 9.02 13.54
N THR A 12 -7.64 8.13 13.27
CA THR A 12 -7.59 6.79 13.86
C THR A 12 -7.47 6.82 15.39
N THR A 13 -6.65 7.75 15.91
CA THR A 13 -6.46 7.88 17.36
C THR A 13 -7.73 8.40 18.05
N ILE A 14 -8.42 9.36 17.44
CA ILE A 14 -9.70 9.87 17.97
C ILE A 14 -10.75 8.74 17.98
N GLU A 15 -10.89 8.00 16.89
CA GLU A 15 -11.87 6.91 16.80
C GLU A 15 -11.61 5.82 17.84
N TRP A 16 -10.34 5.51 18.13
CA TRP A 16 -9.96 4.59 19.19
C TRP A 16 -10.35 5.12 20.60
N ILE A 17 -10.15 6.40 20.85
CA ILE A 17 -10.49 7.03 22.14
C ILE A 17 -12.00 7.08 22.35
N GLU A 18 -12.77 7.39 21.30
CA GLU A 18 -14.22 7.57 21.40
C GLU A 18 -15.00 6.24 21.43
N ASN A 19 -14.59 5.27 20.66
CA ASN A 19 -15.35 4.02 20.43
C ASN A 19 -14.79 2.79 21.15
N GLY A 20 -13.57 2.86 21.70
CA GLY A 20 -12.92 1.73 22.39
C GLY A 20 -12.59 0.54 21.50
N THR A 21 -13.11 0.50 20.27
CA THR A 21 -12.85 -0.51 19.24
C THR A 21 -12.22 0.15 18.03
N TYR A 22 -11.28 -0.54 17.43
CA TYR A 22 -10.43 0.04 16.38
C TYR A 22 -10.31 -0.93 15.22
N VAL A 23 -10.68 -0.45 14.03
CA VAL A 23 -10.40 -1.14 12.77
C VAL A 23 -9.38 -0.32 11.98
N MET A 24 -8.16 -0.87 11.81
CA MET A 24 -7.08 -0.15 11.14
C MET A 24 -7.48 0.26 9.73
N GLY A 25 -7.35 1.56 9.45
CA GLY A 25 -7.58 2.13 8.12
C GLY A 25 -9.05 2.39 7.77
N GLU A 26 -10.01 2.08 8.64
CA GLU A 26 -11.42 2.31 8.37
C GLU A 26 -11.73 3.81 8.28
N ALA A 27 -11.36 4.58 9.28
CA ALA A 27 -11.53 6.04 9.27
C ALA A 27 -10.85 6.70 8.07
N ILE A 28 -9.62 6.27 7.75
CA ILE A 28 -8.86 6.76 6.59
C ILE A 28 -9.59 6.41 5.28
N HIS A 29 -10.17 5.22 5.21
CA HIS A 29 -10.88 4.77 4.02
C HIS A 29 -12.23 5.47 3.85
N ASN A 30 -12.93 5.75 4.93
CA ASN A 30 -14.27 6.38 4.91
C ASN A 30 -14.23 7.89 4.70
N THR A 31 -13.10 8.54 4.97
CA THR A 31 -12.95 9.98 4.76
C THR A 31 -12.73 10.30 3.28
N VAL A 32 -13.55 11.21 2.74
CA VAL A 32 -13.50 11.69 1.35
C VAL A 32 -13.02 13.13 1.34
N ILE A 33 -12.06 13.48 0.49
CA ILE A 33 -11.49 14.83 0.34
C ILE A 33 -11.27 15.10 -1.15
N PRO A 34 -11.54 16.32 -1.67
CA PRO A 34 -11.93 17.54 -0.96
C PRO A 34 -13.46 17.73 -0.80
N PHE A 35 -14.28 16.96 -1.49
CA PHE A 35 -15.75 17.05 -1.45
C PHE A 35 -16.37 15.66 -1.61
N GLU A 36 -17.62 15.51 -1.24
CA GLU A 36 -18.38 14.26 -1.32
C GLU A 36 -18.32 13.65 -2.73
N ASN A 37 -18.21 12.33 -2.80
CA ASN A 37 -18.10 11.56 -4.05
C ASN A 37 -16.79 11.77 -4.85
N PHE A 38 -15.78 12.39 -4.25
CA PHE A 38 -14.45 12.49 -4.88
C PHE A 38 -13.56 11.28 -4.51
N ALA A 39 -12.35 11.49 -4.04
CA ALA A 39 -11.43 10.42 -3.71
C ALA A 39 -11.26 10.23 -2.20
N ARG A 40 -11.26 9.00 -1.74
CA ARG A 40 -11.01 8.63 -0.35
C ARG A 40 -9.56 8.93 0.04
N VAL A 41 -9.31 9.30 1.29
CA VAL A 41 -7.96 9.59 1.80
C VAL A 41 -7.01 8.42 1.55
N SER A 42 -7.48 7.18 1.69
CA SER A 42 -6.69 5.98 1.37
C SER A 42 -6.20 5.93 -0.08
N THR A 43 -6.98 6.48 -1.03
CA THR A 43 -6.59 6.60 -2.45
C THR A 43 -5.51 7.66 -2.64
N TRP A 44 -5.62 8.80 -1.97
CA TRP A 44 -4.59 9.84 -1.98
C TRP A 44 -3.27 9.35 -1.40
N ILE A 45 -3.30 8.60 -0.29
CA ILE A 45 -2.11 7.98 0.30
C ILE A 45 -1.48 7.01 -0.70
N PHE A 46 -2.26 6.14 -1.34
CA PHE A 46 -1.80 5.18 -2.31
C PHE A 46 -1.03 5.87 -3.46
N PHE A 47 -1.66 6.81 -4.16
CA PHE A 47 -1.02 7.50 -5.27
C PHE A 47 0.17 8.36 -4.83
N SER A 48 0.07 9.08 -3.72
CA SER A 48 1.17 9.89 -3.20
C SER A 48 2.39 9.06 -2.84
N THR A 49 2.19 7.85 -2.33
CA THR A 49 3.27 6.93 -1.98
C THR A 49 3.98 6.42 -3.24
N ILE A 50 3.25 6.04 -4.28
CA ILE A 50 3.82 5.56 -5.54
C ILE A 50 4.56 6.70 -6.27
N ILE A 51 3.94 7.87 -6.37
CA ILE A 51 4.55 9.04 -7.02
C ILE A 51 5.80 9.48 -6.24
N GLY A 52 5.71 9.54 -4.91
CA GLY A 52 6.83 9.86 -4.04
C GLY A 52 8.00 8.90 -4.22
N TRP A 53 7.73 7.59 -4.25
CA TRP A 53 8.73 6.59 -4.56
C TRP A 53 9.37 6.78 -5.94
N TYR A 54 8.54 7.03 -6.96
CA TYR A 54 9.06 7.27 -8.32
C TYR A 54 10.00 8.46 -8.34
N CYS A 55 9.63 9.59 -7.74
CA CYS A 55 10.47 10.78 -7.65
C CYS A 55 11.78 10.51 -6.92
N VAL A 56 11.72 9.87 -5.73
CA VAL A 56 12.90 9.53 -4.93
C VAL A 56 13.81 8.58 -5.69
N SER A 57 13.25 7.57 -6.36
CA SER A 57 14.04 6.59 -7.12
C SER A 57 14.74 7.22 -8.33
N ARG A 58 14.12 8.20 -8.98
CA ARG A 58 14.75 8.94 -10.10
C ARG A 58 15.92 9.83 -9.66
N ILE A 59 15.79 10.45 -8.49
CA ILE A 59 16.78 11.43 -7.99
C ILE A 59 17.87 10.72 -7.18
N GLY A 60 17.50 9.79 -6.30
CA GLY A 60 18.35 9.28 -5.23
C GLY A 60 18.94 7.91 -5.47
N TRP A 61 18.30 7.03 -6.27
CA TRP A 61 18.76 5.64 -6.40
C TRP A 61 20.20 5.55 -6.95
N LYS A 62 20.53 6.37 -7.95
CA LYS A 62 21.89 6.42 -8.51
C LYS A 62 22.93 6.86 -7.50
N LYS A 63 22.58 7.78 -6.59
CA LYS A 63 23.51 8.32 -5.57
C LYS A 63 23.58 7.44 -4.32
N ALA A 64 22.47 6.81 -3.90
CA ALA A 64 22.41 6.10 -2.64
C ALA A 64 22.82 4.62 -2.71
N ALA A 65 22.41 3.90 -3.75
CA ALA A 65 22.64 2.47 -3.89
C ALA A 65 23.73 2.14 -4.91
N GLY A 66 24.05 3.08 -5.82
CA GLY A 66 24.90 2.85 -6.97
C GLY A 66 26.32 2.42 -6.61
N ASP A 67 26.96 3.05 -5.63
CA ASP A 67 28.41 2.90 -5.40
C ASP A 67 28.79 2.19 -4.10
N LYS A 68 27.83 2.05 -3.16
CA LYS A 68 28.14 1.59 -1.80
C LYS A 68 27.81 0.12 -1.52
N ILE A 69 26.90 -0.48 -2.29
CA ILE A 69 26.43 -1.85 -2.05
C ILE A 69 26.91 -2.74 -3.19
N VAL A 70 27.91 -3.59 -2.92
CA VAL A 70 28.53 -4.48 -3.90
C VAL A 70 28.60 -5.91 -3.35
N GLY A 71 28.63 -6.89 -4.25
CA GLY A 71 28.82 -8.29 -3.93
C GLY A 71 27.63 -8.91 -3.17
N TRP A 72 27.91 -9.71 -2.14
CA TRP A 72 26.90 -10.47 -1.39
C TRP A 72 25.81 -9.58 -0.74
N ARG A 73 26.15 -8.35 -0.37
CA ARG A 73 25.18 -7.37 0.20
C ARG A 73 24.14 -6.97 -0.81
N MET A 74 24.51 -6.82 -2.08
CA MET A 74 23.56 -6.54 -3.16
C MET A 74 22.65 -7.75 -3.41
N ALA A 75 23.22 -8.97 -3.42
CA ALA A 75 22.43 -10.19 -3.58
C ALA A 75 21.42 -10.37 -2.44
N LEU A 76 21.83 -10.10 -1.20
CA LEU A 76 20.94 -10.14 -0.05
C LEU A 76 19.82 -9.10 -0.17
N LEU A 77 20.15 -7.85 -0.56
CA LEU A 77 19.15 -6.80 -0.78
C LEU A 77 18.14 -7.21 -1.86
N GLN A 78 18.63 -7.76 -2.98
CA GLN A 78 17.75 -8.26 -4.05
C GLN A 78 16.83 -9.38 -3.56
N LEU A 79 17.36 -10.32 -2.80
CA LEU A 79 16.56 -11.40 -2.21
C LEU A 79 15.49 -10.87 -1.27
N MET A 80 15.81 -9.90 -0.41
CA MET A 80 14.86 -9.27 0.49
C MET A 80 13.76 -8.51 -0.28
N LEU A 81 14.13 -7.72 -1.29
CA LEU A 81 13.18 -6.97 -2.12
C LEU A 81 12.23 -7.90 -2.88
N LEU A 82 12.78 -9.00 -3.45
CA LEU A 82 11.98 -10.00 -4.15
C LEU A 82 11.06 -10.74 -3.18
N GLY A 83 11.57 -11.20 -2.04
CA GLY A 83 10.77 -11.86 -1.02
C GLY A 83 9.63 -10.97 -0.51
N PHE A 84 9.93 -9.70 -0.24
CA PHE A 84 8.92 -8.74 0.18
C PHE A 84 7.88 -8.47 -0.91
N ALA A 85 8.29 -8.39 -2.19
CA ALA A 85 7.36 -8.25 -3.31
C ALA A 85 6.42 -9.46 -3.41
N ILE A 86 6.93 -10.68 -3.26
CA ILE A 86 6.11 -11.91 -3.32
C ILE A 86 5.10 -11.93 -2.17
N ILE A 87 5.52 -11.64 -0.94
CA ILE A 87 4.65 -11.64 0.24
C ILE A 87 3.55 -10.58 0.09
N THR A 88 3.91 -9.37 -0.32
CA THR A 88 2.93 -8.29 -0.47
C THR A 88 1.96 -8.55 -1.62
N LEU A 89 2.40 -9.17 -2.72
CA LEU A 89 1.50 -9.60 -3.79
C LEU A 89 0.53 -10.69 -3.31
N TYR A 90 1.01 -11.65 -2.53
CA TYR A 90 0.16 -12.68 -1.94
C TYR A 90 -0.94 -12.04 -1.08
N GLU A 91 -0.59 -11.09 -0.21
CA GLU A 91 -1.56 -10.37 0.64
C GLU A 91 -2.58 -9.56 -0.18
N VAL A 92 -2.16 -8.94 -1.29
CA VAL A 92 -3.10 -8.27 -2.22
C VAL A 92 -4.12 -9.24 -2.76
N LEU A 93 -3.66 -10.38 -3.29
CA LEU A 93 -4.54 -11.40 -3.88
C LEU A 93 -5.46 -12.02 -2.83
N TYR A 94 -4.93 -12.30 -1.64
CA TYR A 94 -5.70 -12.85 -0.53
C TYR A 94 -6.80 -11.88 -0.08
N ASN A 95 -6.47 -10.62 0.21
CA ASN A 95 -7.45 -9.63 0.64
C ASN A 95 -8.50 -9.35 -0.44
N PHE A 96 -8.09 -9.33 -1.71
CA PHE A 96 -9.01 -9.18 -2.84
C PHE A 96 -9.98 -10.38 -2.95
N THR A 97 -9.49 -11.59 -2.76
CA THR A 97 -10.31 -12.81 -2.79
C THR A 97 -11.32 -12.82 -1.63
N VAL A 98 -10.86 -12.50 -0.41
CA VAL A 98 -11.74 -12.43 0.78
C VAL A 98 -12.82 -11.37 0.59
N LEU A 99 -12.47 -10.19 0.09
CA LEU A 99 -13.45 -9.13 -0.18
C LEU A 99 -14.52 -9.58 -1.17
N ASN A 100 -14.11 -10.19 -2.29
CA ASN A 100 -15.06 -10.68 -3.29
C ASN A 100 -15.95 -11.80 -2.75
N ALA A 101 -15.40 -12.71 -1.93
CA ALA A 101 -16.17 -13.77 -1.30
C ALA A 101 -17.22 -13.20 -0.34
N LYS A 102 -16.88 -12.19 0.46
CA LYS A 102 -17.82 -11.51 1.36
C LYS A 102 -18.92 -10.77 0.59
N ILE A 103 -18.57 -10.10 -0.51
CA ILE A 103 -19.55 -9.45 -1.40
C ILE A 103 -20.53 -10.50 -1.97
N ALA A 104 -20.01 -11.61 -2.47
CA ALA A 104 -20.84 -12.67 -3.03
C ALA A 104 -21.78 -13.28 -1.98
N ALA A 105 -21.29 -13.53 -0.77
CA ALA A 105 -22.11 -14.00 0.34
C ALA A 105 -23.23 -13.01 0.69
N GLY A 106 -22.93 -11.73 0.82
CA GLY A 106 -23.91 -10.67 1.10
C GLY A 106 -24.99 -10.54 0.01
N ILE A 107 -24.63 -10.78 -1.26
CA ILE A 107 -25.61 -10.82 -2.37
C ILE A 107 -26.57 -12.01 -2.20
N ILE A 108 -26.03 -13.19 -1.89
CA ILE A 108 -26.84 -14.42 -1.71
C ILE A 108 -27.79 -14.27 -0.51
N GLU A 109 -27.35 -13.65 0.56
CA GLU A 109 -28.12 -13.41 1.78
C GLU A 109 -29.14 -12.25 1.63
N GLY A 110 -29.17 -11.57 0.49
CA GLY A 110 -30.02 -10.41 0.25
C GLY A 110 -29.67 -9.17 1.07
N GLN A 111 -28.46 -9.16 1.64
CA GLN A 111 -27.95 -8.06 2.47
C GLN A 111 -27.02 -7.12 1.67
N VAL A 112 -27.24 -6.98 0.37
CA VAL A 112 -26.37 -6.15 -0.47
C VAL A 112 -26.47 -4.71 0.01
N PRO A 113 -25.49 -4.22 0.78
CA PRO A 113 -25.41 -2.82 1.10
C PRO A 113 -25.01 -2.03 -0.15
N ASP A 114 -25.11 -0.73 -0.07
CA ASP A 114 -24.54 0.18 -1.03
C ASP A 114 -23.07 -0.21 -1.34
N ILE A 115 -22.73 -0.31 -2.61
CA ILE A 115 -21.37 -0.71 -3.08
C ILE A 115 -20.29 0.17 -2.42
N ASP A 116 -20.57 1.42 -2.18
CA ASP A 116 -19.62 2.33 -1.53
C ASP A 116 -19.38 2.02 -0.04
N ARG A 117 -20.28 1.28 0.60
CA ARG A 117 -20.20 0.86 2.00
C ARG A 117 -19.77 -0.58 2.21
N LEU A 118 -19.57 -1.36 1.15
CA LEU A 118 -19.17 -2.76 1.25
C LEU A 118 -17.91 -2.96 2.09
N ALA A 119 -16.93 -2.07 1.96
CA ALA A 119 -15.69 -2.15 2.73
C ALA A 119 -15.87 -1.93 4.23
N VAL A 120 -16.92 -1.20 4.62
CA VAL A 120 -17.28 -0.92 6.03
C VAL A 120 -18.22 -2.00 6.57
N ALA A 121 -19.14 -2.49 5.73
CA ALA A 121 -20.12 -3.50 6.12
C ALA A 121 -19.50 -4.87 6.46
N TYR A 122 -18.30 -5.14 5.96
CA TYR A 122 -17.60 -6.41 6.15
C TYR A 122 -16.21 -6.24 6.77
N PRO A 123 -16.07 -5.65 7.98
CA PRO A 123 -14.82 -5.75 8.71
C PRO A 123 -14.53 -7.22 8.99
N ASP A 124 -13.28 -7.64 8.85
CA ASP A 124 -12.89 -8.99 9.20
C ASP A 124 -12.66 -9.06 10.73
N PRO A 125 -13.50 -9.77 11.51
CA PRO A 125 -13.33 -9.84 12.95
C PRO A 125 -12.02 -10.55 13.39
N GLU A 126 -11.46 -11.39 12.52
CA GLU A 126 -10.18 -12.04 12.75
C GLU A 126 -8.99 -11.15 12.36
N ARG A 127 -9.24 -10.13 11.54
CA ARG A 127 -8.25 -9.18 11.05
C ARG A 127 -8.77 -7.76 11.27
N PRO A 128 -8.32 -7.07 12.30
CA PRO A 128 -8.83 -5.75 12.67
C PRO A 128 -8.34 -4.65 11.71
N TRP A 129 -8.56 -4.84 10.41
CA TRP A 129 -8.27 -3.83 9.39
C TRP A 129 -9.29 -3.83 8.26
N ASN A 130 -9.47 -2.67 7.66
CA ASN A 130 -10.30 -2.52 6.48
C ASN A 130 -9.62 -3.18 5.27
N LEU A 131 -10.31 -4.12 4.62
CA LEU A 131 -9.74 -4.92 3.51
C LEU A 131 -9.33 -4.08 2.31
N VAL A 132 -10.09 -3.04 1.97
CA VAL A 132 -9.77 -2.15 0.84
C VAL A 132 -8.55 -1.29 1.16
N PHE A 133 -8.45 -0.79 2.38
CA PHE A 133 -7.28 -0.06 2.85
C PHE A 133 -6.04 -0.96 2.84
N ALA A 134 -6.12 -2.15 3.41
CA ALA A 134 -5.04 -3.13 3.44
C ALA A 134 -4.57 -3.50 2.03
N THR A 135 -5.51 -3.77 1.10
CA THR A 135 -5.19 -4.04 -0.30
C THR A 135 -4.39 -2.90 -0.94
N LYS A 136 -4.76 -1.64 -0.71
CA LYS A 136 -4.03 -0.48 -1.25
C LYS A 136 -2.63 -0.36 -0.64
N VAL A 137 -2.47 -0.62 0.66
CA VAL A 137 -1.17 -0.59 1.34
C VAL A 137 -0.25 -1.68 0.79
N PHE A 138 -0.72 -2.93 0.72
CA PHE A 138 0.07 -4.05 0.18
C PHE A 138 0.38 -3.87 -1.31
N LEU A 139 -0.55 -3.33 -2.10
CA LEU A 139 -0.31 -3.04 -3.51
C LEU A 139 0.76 -1.95 -3.68
N SER A 140 0.75 -0.90 -2.85
CA SER A 140 1.82 0.10 -2.84
C SER A 140 3.17 -0.53 -2.50
N ALA A 141 3.22 -1.36 -1.47
CA ALA A 141 4.42 -2.06 -1.03
C ALA A 141 4.96 -3.02 -2.12
N PHE A 142 4.06 -3.74 -2.81
CA PHE A 142 4.42 -4.58 -3.96
C PHE A 142 5.04 -3.77 -5.09
N ILE A 143 4.39 -2.70 -5.54
CA ILE A 143 4.87 -1.85 -6.64
C ILE A 143 6.25 -1.27 -6.30
N ILE A 144 6.43 -0.79 -5.07
CA ILE A 144 7.68 -0.19 -4.60
C ILE A 144 8.80 -1.24 -4.55
N SER A 145 8.55 -2.40 -3.95
CA SER A 145 9.55 -3.45 -3.78
C SER A 145 9.92 -4.11 -5.12
N ALA A 146 8.95 -4.38 -5.98
CA ALA A 146 9.18 -4.90 -7.33
C ALA A 146 9.99 -3.91 -8.19
N HIS A 147 9.66 -2.62 -8.14
CA HIS A 147 10.41 -1.60 -8.84
C HIS A 147 11.83 -1.42 -8.27
N ALA A 148 11.99 -1.46 -6.95
CA ALA A 148 13.30 -1.42 -6.31
C ALA A 148 14.16 -2.64 -6.70
N PHE A 149 13.58 -3.84 -6.72
CA PHE A 149 14.23 -5.04 -7.22
C PHE A 149 14.69 -4.87 -8.68
N TYR A 150 13.79 -4.42 -9.56
CA TYR A 150 14.12 -4.16 -10.96
C TYR A 150 15.25 -3.14 -11.13
N LEU A 151 15.25 -2.04 -10.36
CA LEU A 151 16.35 -1.08 -10.39
C LEU A 151 17.68 -1.68 -9.93
N SER A 152 17.64 -2.59 -8.94
CA SER A 152 18.83 -3.26 -8.41
C SER A 152 19.44 -4.28 -9.37
N THR A 153 18.66 -4.83 -10.31
CA THR A 153 19.11 -5.82 -11.30
C THR A 153 19.64 -5.18 -12.59
N ARG A 154 19.42 -3.88 -12.80
CA ARG A 154 19.91 -3.21 -14.01
C ARG A 154 21.44 -3.20 -14.04
N PRO A 155 22.05 -3.59 -15.17
CA PRO A 155 23.50 -3.49 -15.33
C PRO A 155 23.94 -2.03 -15.18
N ARG A 156 24.99 -1.82 -14.41
CA ARG A 156 25.66 -0.52 -14.35
C ARG A 156 26.22 -0.24 -15.73
N LYS A 157 25.73 0.79 -16.43
CA LYS A 157 26.46 1.33 -17.57
C LYS A 157 27.77 1.86 -16.99
N SER A 158 28.87 1.22 -17.34
CA SER A 158 30.19 1.75 -17.04
C SER A 158 30.28 3.17 -17.64
N LEU A 159 30.61 4.14 -16.81
CA LEU A 159 30.84 5.53 -17.22
C LEU A 159 32.13 5.66 -18.05
N GLU A 160 32.72 4.56 -18.47
CA GLU A 160 33.99 4.49 -19.21
C GLU A 160 33.88 4.71 -20.72
N SER A 161 32.74 5.11 -21.26
CA SER A 161 32.63 5.37 -22.71
C SER A 161 32.38 6.85 -23.05
N GLN A 162 32.85 7.79 -22.21
CA GLN A 162 32.86 9.23 -22.54
C GLN A 162 34.18 9.88 -22.09
N GLU A 163 35.31 9.30 -22.47
CA GLU A 163 36.59 10.00 -22.65
C GLU A 163 37.01 9.92 -24.10
#